data_0066f47609627e288a5e706704797cb8
#
_entry.id   0066f47609627e288a5e706704797cb8
#
_cell.length_a   1.000
_cell.length_b   1.000
_cell.length_c   1.000
_cell.angle_alpha   90.00
_cell.angle_beta   90.00
_cell.angle_gamma   90.00
#
_symmetry.space_group_name_H-M   'P 1'
#
loop_
_entity.id
_entity.type
_entity.pdbx_description
1 polymer ?
#
loop_
_entity_poly.entity_id
_entity_poly.type
_entity_poly.pdbx_seq_one_letter_code
_entity_poly.pdbx_strand_id
1 'polypeptide(L)'
;FMLADERRRGDRYVLAMPVRLEWKDGNGQTMVEEGLTENIGASGALVHLPRGLPEVGSIVNLYVIDEKNREVAVEAEVLRLERNAAHPQAALQLVSSIEKWQKKLYDKAPKRIAALHASDEYDDF
;
A
#
# COMPACT_ATOMS: atom_id res chain seq x y z
N PHE A 1 7.37 -1.01 27.04
CA PHE A 1 8.57 -0.34 26.99
C PHE A 1 8.72 0.33 25.63
N MET A 2 9.38 1.46 25.59
CA MET A 2 9.34 2.31 24.41
C MET A 2 9.86 1.65 23.16
N LEU A 3 10.89 0.84 23.27
CA LEU A 3 11.45 0.15 22.11
C LEU A 3 10.45 -0.83 21.49
N ALA A 4 9.64 -1.49 22.32
CA ALA A 4 8.64 -2.41 21.83
C ALA A 4 7.55 -1.67 21.05
N ASP A 5 7.16 -0.47 21.51
CA ASP A 5 6.15 0.33 20.83
C ASP A 5 6.67 0.85 19.50
N GLU A 6 7.92 1.29 19.46
CA GLU A 6 8.53 1.75 18.21
C GLU A 6 8.64 0.60 17.22
N ARG A 7 9.01 -0.58 17.69
CA ARG A 7 9.11 -1.76 16.84
C ARG A 7 7.75 -2.12 16.26
N ARG A 8 6.69 -2.03 17.07
CA ARG A 8 5.34 -2.32 16.63
C ARG A 8 4.92 -1.35 15.53
N ARG A 9 5.26 -0.07 15.66
CA ARG A 9 4.94 0.91 14.63
C ARG A 9 5.76 0.74 13.36
N GLY A 10 6.89 0.07 13.47
CA GLY A 10 7.71 -0.26 12.33
C GLY A 10 7.28 -1.51 11.61
N ASP A 11 6.34 -2.26 12.18
CA ASP A 11 5.90 -3.51 11.57
C ASP A 11 5.22 -3.26 10.23
N ARG A 12 5.49 -4.16 9.31
CA ARG A 12 4.80 -4.17 8.02
C ARG A 12 3.97 -5.43 7.94
N TYR A 13 2.79 -5.28 7.37
CA TYR A 13 1.86 -6.40 7.23
C TYR A 13 1.76 -6.81 5.78
N VAL A 14 1.94 -8.09 5.51
CA VAL A 14 1.78 -8.66 4.17
C VAL A 14 0.28 -8.82 3.92
N LEU A 15 -0.26 -7.97 3.06
CA LEU A 15 -1.69 -7.95 2.80
C LEU A 15 -1.90 -7.36 1.41
N ALA A 16 -2.52 -8.13 0.52
CA ALA A 16 -2.78 -7.70 -0.84
C ALA A 16 -4.13 -6.99 -0.92
N MET A 17 -4.11 -5.71 -1.25
CA MET A 17 -5.32 -4.92 -1.45
C MET A 17 -5.22 -4.22 -2.81
N PRO A 18 -6.33 -4.13 -3.55
CA PRO A 18 -6.31 -3.41 -4.82
C PRO A 18 -5.94 -1.95 -4.61
N VAL A 19 -5.11 -1.42 -5.49
CA VAL A 19 -4.71 -0.02 -5.45
C VAL A 19 -4.81 0.59 -6.83
N ARG A 20 -4.98 1.91 -6.84
CA ARG A 20 -4.87 2.74 -8.04
C ARG A 20 -3.96 3.90 -7.70
N LEU A 21 -2.96 4.14 -8.54
CA LEU A 21 -2.09 5.29 -8.43
C LEU A 21 -2.38 6.25 -9.56
N GLU A 22 -2.40 7.54 -9.23
CA GLU A 22 -2.55 8.60 -10.22
C GLU A 22 -1.45 9.62 -10.03
N TRP A 23 -0.79 10.00 -11.11
CA TRP A 23 0.27 11.01 -11.06
C TRP A 23 0.35 11.72 -12.41
N LYS A 24 1.10 12.81 -12.44
CA LYS A 24 1.37 13.52 -13.69
C LYS A 24 2.79 13.19 -14.14
N ASP A 25 2.92 12.86 -15.43
CA ASP A 25 4.23 12.60 -16.02
C ASP A 25 4.95 13.92 -16.33
N GLY A 26 6.16 13.81 -16.90
CA GLY A 26 6.98 14.98 -17.22
C GLY A 26 6.35 15.93 -18.22
N ASN A 27 5.34 15.48 -18.97
CA ASN A 27 4.62 16.29 -19.95
C ASN A 27 3.30 16.83 -19.40
N GLY A 28 3.03 16.63 -18.11
CA GLY A 28 1.78 17.08 -17.49
C GLY A 28 0.59 16.19 -17.77
N GLN A 29 0.80 15.05 -18.40
CA GLN A 29 -0.28 14.12 -18.70
C GLN A 29 -0.59 13.25 -17.48
N THR A 30 -1.87 13.04 -17.21
CA THR A 30 -2.30 12.20 -16.10
C THR A 30 -2.09 10.73 -16.42
N MET A 31 -1.36 10.05 -15.54
CA MET A 31 -1.12 8.62 -15.62
C MET A 31 -1.90 7.92 -14.52
N VAL A 32 -2.50 6.80 -14.86
CA VAL A 32 -3.28 5.98 -13.91
C VAL A 32 -2.82 4.53 -14.06
N GLU A 33 -2.42 3.92 -12.94
CA GLU A 33 -2.03 2.52 -12.94
C GLU A 33 -2.68 1.79 -11.78
N GLU A 34 -3.07 0.56 -12.03
CA GLU A 34 -3.70 -0.29 -11.02
C GLU A 34 -2.78 -1.43 -10.64
N GLY A 35 -2.90 -1.88 -9.40
CA GLY A 35 -2.09 -2.98 -8.90
C GLY A 35 -2.56 -3.46 -7.55
N LEU A 36 -1.64 -4.01 -6.78
CA LEU A 36 -1.92 -4.57 -5.45
C LEU A 36 -0.85 -4.13 -4.46
N THR A 37 -1.23 -3.99 -3.20
CA THR A 37 -0.21 -3.84 -2.16
C THR A 37 0.51 -5.18 -1.98
N GLU A 38 1.83 -5.10 -1.73
CA GLU A 38 2.62 -6.25 -1.30
C GLU A 38 2.68 -6.28 0.21
N ASN A 39 2.85 -5.12 0.81
CA ASN A 39 2.79 -4.95 2.25
C ASN A 39 2.43 -3.51 2.57
N ILE A 40 1.93 -3.30 3.79
CA ILE A 40 1.63 -1.96 4.28
C ILE A 40 2.32 -1.74 5.61
N GLY A 41 2.76 -0.51 5.82
CA GLY A 41 3.35 -0.03 7.07
C GLY A 41 2.54 1.10 7.64
N ALA A 42 2.97 1.62 8.79
CA ALA A 42 2.27 2.70 9.47
C ALA A 42 2.21 3.98 8.64
N SER A 43 3.18 4.21 7.76
CA SER A 43 3.25 5.44 6.97
C SER A 43 3.65 5.19 5.51
N GLY A 44 3.38 4.01 4.99
CA GLY A 44 3.72 3.73 3.61
C GLY A 44 3.32 2.33 3.18
N ALA A 45 3.66 2.01 1.94
CA ALA A 45 3.32 0.72 1.36
C ALA A 45 4.30 0.36 0.25
N LEU A 46 4.47 -0.93 0.04
CA LEU A 46 5.11 -1.45 -1.16
C LEU A 46 4.00 -1.96 -2.06
N VAL A 47 3.96 -1.48 -3.31
CA VAL A 47 2.89 -1.84 -4.24
C VAL A 47 3.47 -2.46 -5.50
N HIS A 48 2.75 -3.42 -6.04
CA HIS A 48 3.07 -4.04 -7.32
C HIS A 48 2.21 -3.38 -8.40
N LEU A 49 2.87 -2.84 -9.44
CA LEU A 49 2.21 -2.17 -10.55
C LEU A 49 2.66 -2.84 -11.84
N PRO A 50 1.87 -3.77 -12.40
CA PRO A 50 2.35 -4.60 -13.49
C PRO A 50 2.57 -3.89 -14.82
N ARG A 51 1.97 -2.73 -15.03
CA ARG A 51 2.02 -2.07 -16.35
C ARG A 51 2.91 -0.86 -16.44
N GLY A 52 3.12 -0.16 -15.34
CA GLY A 52 3.95 1.04 -15.37
C GLY A 52 4.25 1.55 -14.00
N LEU A 53 5.37 2.24 -13.87
CA LEU A 53 5.84 2.78 -12.60
C LEU A 53 5.99 4.29 -12.71
N PRO A 54 5.64 5.04 -11.64
CA PRO A 54 6.01 6.45 -11.57
C PRO A 54 7.51 6.60 -11.36
N GLU A 55 8.01 7.82 -11.43
CA GLU A 55 9.41 8.09 -11.19
C GLU A 55 9.69 8.33 -9.71
N VAL A 56 10.90 7.98 -9.27
CA VAL A 56 11.36 8.24 -7.90
C VAL A 56 11.27 9.75 -7.63
N GLY A 57 10.76 10.11 -6.47
CA GLY A 57 10.55 11.48 -6.07
C GLY A 57 9.21 12.06 -6.47
N SER A 58 8.43 11.36 -7.30
CA SER A 58 7.10 11.81 -7.70
C SER A 58 6.14 11.75 -6.52
N ILE A 59 5.20 12.70 -6.49
CA ILE A 59 4.08 12.64 -5.56
C ILE A 59 2.90 12.04 -6.32
N VAL A 60 2.34 10.98 -5.75
CA VAL A 60 1.24 10.25 -6.38
C VAL A 60 0.02 10.29 -5.47
N ASN A 61 -1.16 10.21 -6.08
CA ASN A 61 -2.39 9.97 -5.34
C ASN A 61 -2.57 8.46 -5.27
N LEU A 62 -2.66 7.94 -4.06
CA LEU A 62 -2.78 6.52 -3.81
C LEU A 62 -4.19 6.23 -3.30
N TYR A 63 -4.91 5.37 -4.00
CA TYR A 63 -6.24 4.93 -3.63
C TYR A 63 -6.19 3.44 -3.32
N VAL A 64 -6.55 3.08 -2.09
CA VAL A 64 -6.55 1.69 -1.64
C VAL A 64 -7.99 1.26 -1.40
N ILE A 65 -8.36 0.09 -1.91
CA ILE A 65 -9.72 -0.44 -1.72
C ILE A 65 -9.68 -1.36 -0.50
N ASP A 66 -10.47 -1.03 0.52
CA ASP A 66 -10.51 -1.81 1.74
C ASP A 66 -11.45 -3.03 1.59
N GLU A 67 -11.55 -3.81 2.65
CA GLU A 67 -12.34 -5.05 2.66
C GLU A 67 -13.83 -4.82 2.47
N LYS A 68 -14.31 -3.62 2.74
CA LYS A 68 -15.71 -3.24 2.55
C LYS A 68 -15.93 -2.57 1.21
N ASN A 69 -14.96 -2.66 0.32
CA ASN A 69 -14.98 -2.07 -1.01
C ASN A 69 -15.06 -0.54 -0.95
N ARG A 70 -14.48 0.07 0.09
CA ARG A 70 -14.39 1.52 0.22
C ARG A 70 -13.00 1.99 -0.15
N GLU A 71 -12.94 3.14 -0.75
CA GLU A 71 -11.68 3.72 -1.21
C GLU A 71 -11.07 4.62 -0.12
N VAL A 72 -9.80 4.38 0.18
CA VAL A 72 -9.02 5.23 1.09
C VAL A 72 -8.01 5.97 0.24
N ALA A 73 -8.11 7.29 0.19
CA ALA A 73 -7.29 8.13 -0.66
C ALA A 73 -6.24 8.88 0.17
N VAL A 74 -4.98 8.78 -0.23
CA VAL A 74 -3.87 9.47 0.42
C VAL A 74 -2.88 9.93 -0.63
N GLU A 75 -1.96 10.82 -0.25
CA GLU A 75 -0.86 11.22 -1.12
C GLU A 75 0.42 10.59 -0.62
N ALA A 76 1.27 10.17 -1.54
CA ALA A 76 2.51 9.50 -1.20
C ALA A 76 3.63 9.90 -2.14
N GLU A 77 4.86 9.80 -1.65
CA GLU A 77 6.06 10.03 -2.45
C GLU A 77 6.68 8.70 -2.82
N VAL A 78 7.14 8.58 -4.05
CA VAL A 78 7.84 7.38 -4.53
C VAL A 78 9.28 7.44 -4.03
N LEU A 79 9.63 6.54 -3.11
CA LEU A 79 10.97 6.51 -2.52
C LEU A 79 11.97 5.73 -3.37
N ARG A 80 11.53 4.59 -3.91
CA ARG A 80 12.37 3.75 -4.74
C ARG A 80 11.50 2.85 -5.60
N LEU A 81 12.10 2.31 -6.64
CA LEU A 81 11.44 1.41 -7.57
C LEU A 81 12.22 0.12 -7.68
N GLU A 82 11.51 -0.99 -7.82
CA GLU A 82 12.07 -2.27 -8.21
C GLU A 82 11.62 -2.54 -9.64
N ARG A 83 12.57 -2.48 -10.58
CA ARG A 83 12.25 -2.53 -12.00
C ARG A 83 12.35 -3.94 -12.59
N ASN A 84 12.25 -4.96 -11.76
CA ASN A 84 12.19 -6.33 -12.25
C ASN A 84 10.97 -6.49 -13.15
N ALA A 85 11.18 -6.81 -14.41
CA ALA A 85 10.11 -6.89 -15.40
C ALA A 85 9.04 -7.92 -15.00
N ALA A 86 9.43 -8.97 -14.29
CA ALA A 86 8.49 -9.99 -13.83
C ALA A 86 7.63 -9.53 -12.67
N HIS A 87 8.12 -8.54 -11.87
CA HIS A 87 7.41 -8.11 -10.69
C HIS A 87 7.78 -6.65 -10.31
N PRO A 88 7.34 -5.68 -11.13
CA PRO A 88 7.69 -4.28 -10.84
C PRO A 88 7.00 -3.78 -9.58
N GLN A 89 7.73 -3.05 -8.74
CA GLN A 89 7.21 -2.55 -7.47
C GLN A 89 7.64 -1.10 -7.23
N ALA A 90 6.82 -0.38 -6.46
CA ALA A 90 7.12 0.96 -6.00
C ALA A 90 6.98 1.02 -4.50
N ALA A 91 8.00 1.56 -3.83
CA ALA A 91 7.96 1.82 -2.40
C ALA A 91 7.48 3.24 -2.18
N LEU A 92 6.40 3.39 -1.45
CA LEU A 92 5.70 4.66 -1.26
C LEU A 92 5.73 5.08 0.20
N GLN A 93 5.98 6.36 0.44
CA GLN A 93 5.88 6.95 1.78
C GLN A 93 4.80 8.01 1.76
N LEU A 94 3.86 7.92 2.70
CA LEU A 94 2.77 8.89 2.78
C LEU A 94 3.30 10.27 3.13
N VAL A 95 2.75 11.28 2.44
CA VAL A 95 3.04 12.67 2.72
C VAL A 95 1.82 13.41 3.27
N SER A 96 0.66 12.76 3.26
CA SER A 96 -0.57 13.32 3.83
C SER A 96 -1.48 12.21 4.32
N SER A 97 -2.45 12.59 5.16
CA SER A 97 -3.53 11.68 5.62
C SER A 97 -3.02 10.43 6.32
N ILE A 98 -1.87 10.53 7.02
CA ILE A 98 -1.27 9.39 7.70
C ILE A 98 -2.21 8.82 8.76
N GLU A 99 -2.88 9.67 9.51
CA GLU A 99 -3.81 9.24 10.55
C GLU A 99 -4.99 8.45 9.96
N LYS A 100 -5.53 8.92 8.84
CA LYS A 100 -6.61 8.23 8.15
C LYS A 100 -6.13 6.86 7.66
N TRP A 101 -4.95 6.79 7.09
CA TRP A 101 -4.32 5.55 6.65
C TRP A 101 -4.22 4.55 7.81
N GLN A 102 -3.70 5.00 8.94
CA GLN A 102 -3.53 4.14 10.10
C GLN A 102 -4.86 3.62 10.62
N LYS A 103 -5.83 4.49 10.78
CA LYS A 103 -7.13 4.08 11.32
C LYS A 103 -7.91 3.17 10.37
N LYS A 104 -7.86 3.43 9.09
CA LYS A 104 -8.69 2.71 8.13
C LYS A 104 -8.04 1.46 7.58
N LEU A 105 -6.71 1.41 7.55
CA LEU A 105 -6.00 0.30 6.93
C LEU A 105 -5.00 -0.36 7.87
N TYR A 106 -4.03 0.38 8.37
CA TYR A 106 -2.93 -0.19 9.11
C TYR A 106 -3.37 -0.86 10.42
N ASP A 107 -4.18 -0.17 11.21
CA ASP A 107 -4.62 -0.69 12.51
C ASP A 107 -5.55 -1.90 12.35
N LYS A 108 -6.19 -2.03 11.22
CA LYS A 108 -7.09 -3.15 10.92
C LYS A 108 -6.40 -4.33 10.25
N ALA A 109 -5.16 -4.17 9.83
CA ALA A 109 -4.46 -5.21 9.08
C ALA A 109 -4.29 -6.52 9.85
N PRO A 110 -3.87 -6.51 11.12
CA PRO A 110 -3.74 -7.78 11.85
C PRO A 110 -5.04 -8.57 11.92
N LYS A 111 -6.15 -7.89 12.15
CA LYS A 111 -7.46 -8.52 12.22
C LYS A 111 -7.87 -9.10 10.87
N ARG A 112 -7.61 -8.37 9.80
CA ARG A 112 -7.94 -8.83 8.47
C ARG A 112 -7.11 -10.05 8.07
N ILE A 113 -5.83 -10.04 8.40
CA ILE A 113 -4.94 -11.18 8.15
C ILE A 113 -5.42 -12.41 8.91
N ALA A 114 -5.81 -12.25 10.17
CA ALA A 114 -6.32 -13.35 10.98
C ALA A 114 -7.60 -13.92 10.37
N ALA A 115 -8.49 -13.07 9.85
CA ALA A 115 -9.72 -13.52 9.20
C ALA A 115 -9.43 -14.31 7.93
N LEU A 116 -8.43 -13.91 7.15
CA LEU A 116 -8.03 -14.64 5.95
C LEU A 116 -7.47 -16.00 6.29
N HIS A 117 -6.65 -16.10 7.34
CA HIS A 117 -6.10 -17.38 7.79
C HIS A 117 -7.18 -18.32 8.31
N ALA A 118 -8.17 -17.79 9.01
CA ALA A 118 -9.30 -18.59 9.48
C ALA A 118 -10.09 -19.17 8.31
N SER A 119 -10.29 -18.40 7.25
CA SER A 119 -10.95 -18.88 6.03
C SER A 119 -10.16 -20.00 5.37
N ASP A 120 -8.85 -19.88 5.32
CA ASP A 120 -7.99 -20.89 4.74
C ASP A 120 -8.07 -22.20 5.52
N GLU A 121 -8.14 -22.13 6.85
CA GLU A 121 -8.29 -23.32 7.68
C GLU A 121 -9.58 -24.06 7.37
N TYR A 122 -10.67 -23.33 7.17
CA TYR A 122 -11.95 -23.95 6.83
C TYR A 122 -11.91 -24.60 5.46
N ASP A 123 -11.21 -24.01 4.52
CA ASP A 123 -11.12 -24.51 3.17
C ASP A 123 -10.37 -25.82 3.07
N ASP A 124 -9.56 -26.17 4.07
CA ASP A 124 -8.80 -27.41 4.11
C ASP A 124 -9.69 -28.64 4.38
N PHE A 125 -10.91 -28.41 4.70
CA PHE A 125 -11.84 -29.50 4.89
C PHE A 125 -12.72 -29.68 3.65
#